data_ca6411d485a53604924717d6eec21b7f
#
_entry.id   ca6411d485a53604924717d6eec21b7f
#
_cell.length_a   1.000
_cell.length_b   1.000
_cell.length_c   1.000
_cell.angle_alpha   90.00
_cell.angle_beta   90.00
_cell.angle_gamma   90.00
#
_symmetry.space_group_name_H-M   'P 1'
#
loop_
_entity.id
_entity.type
_entity.pdbx_description
1 polymer ?
#
loop_
_entity_poly.entity_id
_entity_poly.type
_entity_poly.pdbx_seq_one_letter_code
_entity_poly.pdbx_strand_id
1 'polypeptide(L)'
;MNIHHVRRWLSPMLMLLLCSALALFAHVAQAADPPAPQKAVWIAKDFRFHSGEVFPELKLAYTTLGNPQGEPVLVLHGTAGSAATMLTPAFAGELFGPGQPLDAARYFIVIPDALGAGSSAKPSDGMKARFPRYNYDDMVLAQHRLVTEGLGLKHLRLVIGNSMGGMHTWLWAVRYPGFADVLVPMASQPTEMAGRNWLLRRMLTESIRQDPDWQGGNYTAQPRSLRLNNLFFALATNGGNQAFHKLAPDRAAADKLFDERLAAPFTADANDFLYQWDASRDYNAVPGLERIRGALLAINAADDERNPPELGIMERELAKVRGGKLLLIPASTETRGHGTTGLAKFYKQALGELLQTAPRLPAVNP
;
A
#
# COMPACT_ATOMS: atom_id res chain seq x y z
N MET A 1 3.26 30.38 87.26
CA MET A 1 1.98 30.47 86.50
C MET A 1 2.17 29.67 85.23
N ASN A 2 1.57 28.46 85.22
CA ASN A 2 1.81 27.39 84.20
C ASN A 2 0.85 27.62 82.98
N ILE A 3 1.43 27.55 81.81
CA ILE A 3 0.63 27.50 80.54
C ILE A 3 0.89 26.08 79.97
N HIS A 4 -0.17 25.24 79.96
CA HIS A 4 -0.17 23.91 79.42
C HIS A 4 -0.24 23.90 77.89
N HIS A 5 0.75 23.27 77.26
CA HIS A 5 0.71 22.90 75.83
C HIS A 5 -0.16 21.64 75.61
N VAL A 6 -1.28 21.76 74.94
CA VAL A 6 -2.07 20.64 74.39
C VAL A 6 -1.57 20.27 73.02
N ARG A 7 -0.76 19.19 72.93
CA ARG A 7 -0.41 18.54 71.65
C ARG A 7 -1.59 17.63 71.26
N ARG A 8 -2.28 17.96 70.17
CA ARG A 8 -3.24 17.07 69.49
C ARG A 8 -2.45 16.02 68.70
N TRP A 9 -2.51 14.76 69.09
CA TRP A 9 -2.05 13.61 68.32
C TRP A 9 -3.12 13.26 67.29
N LEU A 10 -2.83 13.46 65.96
CA LEU A 10 -3.63 12.91 64.90
C LEU A 10 -3.27 11.42 64.77
N SER A 11 -4.26 10.57 64.85
CA SER A 11 -4.14 9.12 64.88
C SER A 11 -3.49 8.58 63.59
N PRO A 12 -2.49 7.69 63.65
CA PRO A 12 -1.84 7.09 62.48
C PRO A 12 -2.78 6.27 61.59
N MET A 13 -3.98 5.93 62.09
CA MET A 13 -5.02 5.22 61.35
C MET A 13 -5.68 6.04 60.21
N LEU A 14 -5.67 7.39 60.33
CA LEU A 14 -6.23 8.25 59.27
C LEU A 14 -5.28 8.44 58.09
N MET A 15 -3.99 8.32 58.31
CA MET A 15 -2.97 8.41 57.25
C MET A 15 -2.88 7.12 56.43
N LEU A 16 -3.16 5.94 56.98
CA LEU A 16 -3.19 4.68 56.23
C LEU A 16 -4.42 4.57 55.33
N LEU A 17 -5.56 5.16 55.67
CA LEU A 17 -6.77 5.15 54.86
C LEU A 17 -6.69 6.12 53.65
N LEU A 18 -5.94 7.23 53.74
CA LEU A 18 -5.70 8.13 52.61
C LEU A 18 -4.67 7.55 51.61
N CYS A 19 -3.67 6.81 52.05
CA CYS A 19 -2.73 6.15 51.15
C CYS A 19 -3.35 4.94 50.40
N SER A 20 -4.33 4.26 50.98
CA SER A 20 -5.03 3.15 50.31
C SER A 20 -6.05 3.64 49.25
N ALA A 21 -6.60 4.85 49.39
CA ALA A 21 -7.54 5.41 48.41
C ALA A 21 -6.84 5.98 47.18
N LEU A 22 -5.57 6.38 47.27
CA LEU A 22 -4.80 6.86 46.08
C LEU A 22 -4.16 5.71 45.28
N ALA A 23 -4.05 4.50 45.83
CA ALA A 23 -3.51 3.34 45.07
C ALA A 23 -4.53 2.66 44.13
N LEU A 24 -5.80 3.03 44.18
CA LEU A 24 -6.87 2.39 43.40
C LEU A 24 -7.18 3.06 42.05
N PHE A 25 -6.49 4.14 41.66
CA PHE A 25 -6.74 4.84 40.40
C PHE A 25 -5.62 4.82 39.35
N ALA A 26 -4.57 4.03 39.56
CA ALA A 26 -3.53 3.83 38.56
C ALA A 26 -3.68 2.47 37.84
N HIS A 27 -4.91 2.11 37.41
CA HIS A 27 -5.02 1.22 36.28
C HIS A 27 -4.78 2.11 35.03
N VAL A 28 -3.48 2.30 34.73
CA VAL A 28 -3.08 2.63 33.36
C VAL A 28 -3.64 1.48 32.53
N ALA A 29 -4.72 1.76 31.79
CA ALA A 29 -5.20 0.84 30.77
C ALA A 29 -4.00 0.65 29.82
N GLN A 30 -3.29 -0.45 30.00
CA GLN A 30 -2.26 -0.88 29.06
C GLN A 30 -3.00 -1.08 27.77
N ALA A 31 -2.75 -0.21 26.77
CA ALA A 31 -3.33 -0.36 25.48
C ALA A 31 -3.01 -1.80 25.02
N ALA A 32 -4.04 -2.60 24.82
CA ALA A 32 -3.88 -3.95 24.31
C ALA A 32 -3.08 -3.86 23.01
N ASP A 33 -2.08 -4.72 22.87
CA ASP A 33 -1.35 -4.82 21.61
C ASP A 33 -2.35 -4.94 20.46
N PRO A 34 -2.12 -4.24 19.32
CA PRO A 34 -3.04 -4.34 18.21
C PRO A 34 -3.21 -5.80 17.79
N PRO A 35 -4.43 -6.26 17.49
CA PRO A 35 -4.67 -7.65 17.16
C PRO A 35 -3.75 -8.08 15.99
N ALA A 36 -3.17 -9.27 16.12
CA ALA A 36 -2.26 -9.84 15.13
C ALA A 36 -2.96 -9.93 13.75
N PRO A 37 -2.23 -9.66 12.64
CA PRO A 37 -2.79 -9.79 11.30
C PRO A 37 -3.36 -11.18 11.03
N GLN A 38 -4.59 -11.26 10.53
CA GLN A 38 -5.30 -12.50 10.19
C GLN A 38 -5.28 -12.70 8.69
N LYS A 39 -4.73 -13.83 8.23
CA LYS A 39 -4.73 -14.21 6.80
C LYS A 39 -5.98 -15.02 6.49
N ALA A 40 -6.59 -14.73 5.34
CA ALA A 40 -7.75 -15.44 4.85
C ALA A 40 -7.73 -15.56 3.32
N VAL A 41 -8.61 -16.39 2.81
CA VAL A 41 -8.83 -16.58 1.37
C VAL A 41 -10.32 -16.49 1.10
N TRP A 42 -10.68 -15.80 0.03
CA TRP A 42 -12.02 -15.78 -0.54
C TRP A 42 -11.98 -16.27 -1.98
N ILE A 43 -13.03 -16.99 -2.40
CA ILE A 43 -13.17 -17.51 -3.76
C ILE A 43 -14.23 -16.71 -4.49
N ALA A 44 -13.81 -15.92 -5.47
CA ALA A 44 -14.74 -15.26 -6.39
C ALA A 44 -15.25 -16.28 -7.40
N LYS A 45 -16.56 -16.57 -7.36
CA LYS A 45 -17.21 -17.47 -8.31
C LYS A 45 -17.44 -16.73 -9.64
N ASP A 46 -17.28 -17.47 -10.76
CA ASP A 46 -17.57 -17.00 -12.12
C ASP A 46 -16.96 -15.64 -12.42
N PHE A 47 -15.68 -15.48 -12.10
CA PHE A 47 -14.96 -14.23 -12.32
C PHE A 47 -14.73 -14.01 -13.82
N ARG A 48 -15.33 -12.96 -14.37
CA ARG A 48 -15.20 -12.60 -15.78
C ARG A 48 -14.12 -11.53 -15.95
N PHE A 49 -13.07 -11.87 -16.68
CA PHE A 49 -12.01 -10.94 -17.08
C PHE A 49 -12.48 -9.99 -18.19
N HIS A 50 -11.80 -8.86 -18.35
CA HIS A 50 -12.04 -7.92 -19.45
C HIS A 50 -11.91 -8.55 -20.84
N SER A 51 -11.08 -9.61 -20.96
CA SER A 51 -10.93 -10.42 -22.18
C SER A 51 -12.19 -11.25 -22.54
N GLY A 52 -13.15 -11.34 -21.60
CA GLY A 52 -14.34 -12.18 -21.73
C GLY A 52 -14.18 -13.59 -21.17
N GLU A 53 -12.97 -14.03 -20.86
CA GLU A 53 -12.71 -15.31 -20.21
C GLU A 53 -13.38 -15.37 -18.83
N VAL A 54 -13.92 -16.54 -18.48
CA VAL A 54 -14.55 -16.76 -17.17
C VAL A 54 -13.72 -17.77 -16.38
N PHE A 55 -13.36 -17.38 -15.17
CA PHE A 55 -12.65 -18.23 -14.22
C PHE A 55 -13.67 -18.72 -13.18
N PRO A 56 -14.02 -20.01 -13.13
CA PRO A 56 -15.08 -20.52 -12.26
C PRO A 56 -14.83 -20.22 -10.79
N GLU A 57 -13.57 -20.29 -10.36
CA GLU A 57 -13.16 -20.09 -8.97
C GLU A 57 -11.84 -19.29 -8.92
N LEU A 58 -11.93 -17.99 -8.76
CA LEU A 58 -10.74 -17.13 -8.61
C LEU A 58 -10.40 -16.98 -7.13
N LYS A 59 -9.27 -17.55 -6.72
CA LYS A 59 -8.75 -17.42 -5.35
C LYS A 59 -8.17 -16.04 -5.11
N LEU A 60 -8.66 -15.34 -4.08
CA LEU A 60 -8.16 -14.06 -3.61
C LEU A 60 -7.75 -14.17 -2.14
N ALA A 61 -6.46 -14.04 -1.87
CA ALA A 61 -5.92 -13.99 -0.52
C ALA A 61 -5.93 -12.57 0.01
N TYR A 62 -6.11 -12.41 1.30
CA TYR A 62 -6.07 -11.11 1.96
C TYR A 62 -5.65 -11.24 3.41
N THR A 63 -5.19 -10.15 3.97
CA THR A 63 -4.89 -10.02 5.40
C THR A 63 -5.80 -8.97 6.00
N THR A 64 -6.37 -9.24 7.18
CA THR A 64 -7.10 -8.24 7.95
C THR A 64 -6.40 -8.00 9.27
N LEU A 65 -6.54 -6.80 9.80
CA LEU A 65 -6.15 -6.48 11.15
C LEU A 65 -7.04 -5.36 11.70
N GLY A 66 -7.06 -5.26 13.02
CA GLY A 66 -7.85 -4.25 13.71
C GLY A 66 -9.25 -4.72 14.10
N ASN A 67 -10.10 -3.76 14.42
CA ASN A 67 -11.45 -4.00 14.90
C ASN A 67 -12.39 -4.39 13.73
N PRO A 68 -12.95 -5.60 13.68
CA PRO A 68 -13.88 -6.00 12.61
C PRO A 68 -15.16 -5.15 12.53
N GLN A 69 -15.51 -4.45 13.60
CA GLN A 69 -16.63 -3.48 13.65
C GLN A 69 -16.17 -2.04 13.43
N GLY A 70 -14.87 -1.83 13.20
CA GLY A 70 -14.29 -0.52 12.94
C GLY A 70 -14.59 -0.03 11.52
N GLU A 71 -14.18 1.21 11.25
CA GLU A 71 -14.33 1.79 9.93
C GLU A 71 -13.44 1.06 8.92
N PRO A 72 -13.99 0.55 7.80
CA PRO A 72 -13.21 -0.26 6.87
C PRO A 72 -12.24 0.58 6.04
N VAL A 73 -11.00 0.11 5.98
CA VAL A 73 -9.89 0.70 5.22
C VAL A 73 -9.31 -0.34 4.29
N LEU A 74 -9.15 0.02 3.02
CA LEU A 74 -8.50 -0.82 2.00
C LEU A 74 -7.08 -0.31 1.74
N VAL A 75 -6.07 -1.18 1.94
CA VAL A 75 -4.66 -0.86 1.74
C VAL A 75 -4.11 -1.71 0.60
N LEU A 76 -3.58 -1.07 -0.45
CA LEU A 76 -3.18 -1.71 -1.70
C LEU A 76 -1.67 -1.65 -1.91
N HIS A 77 -1.04 -2.81 -2.14
CA HIS A 77 0.41 -2.93 -2.32
C HIS A 77 0.87 -2.61 -3.75
N GLY A 78 2.18 -2.43 -3.92
CA GLY A 78 2.84 -2.20 -5.22
C GLY A 78 3.10 -3.49 -6.00
N THR A 79 3.53 -3.34 -7.27
CA THR A 79 3.93 -4.46 -8.16
C THR A 79 4.98 -5.34 -7.48
N ALA A 80 4.89 -6.65 -7.68
CA ALA A 80 5.72 -7.69 -7.08
C ALA A 80 5.67 -7.73 -5.54
N GLY A 81 4.71 -7.03 -4.91
CA GLY A 81 4.45 -7.06 -3.48
C GLY A 81 3.37 -8.06 -3.10
N SER A 82 2.95 -7.95 -1.85
CA SER A 82 1.83 -8.67 -1.24
C SER A 82 1.35 -7.88 -0.03
N ALA A 83 0.34 -8.36 0.69
CA ALA A 83 -0.09 -7.77 1.95
C ALA A 83 1.10 -7.59 2.94
N ALA A 84 2.07 -8.51 2.93
CA ALA A 84 3.24 -8.43 3.80
C ALA A 84 4.09 -7.17 3.56
N THR A 85 4.14 -6.65 2.33
CA THR A 85 4.90 -5.43 2.02
C THR A 85 4.28 -4.16 2.62
N MET A 86 3.01 -4.22 3.00
CA MET A 86 2.30 -3.14 3.71
C MET A 86 2.29 -3.32 5.24
N LEU A 87 2.92 -4.39 5.74
CA LEU A 87 3.03 -4.69 7.18
C LEU A 87 4.43 -4.41 7.74
N THR A 88 5.24 -3.62 7.02
CA THR A 88 6.59 -3.26 7.47
C THR A 88 6.55 -2.26 8.63
N PRO A 89 7.57 -2.23 9.50
CA PRO A 89 7.68 -1.21 10.55
C PRO A 89 7.61 0.23 10.02
N ALA A 90 8.16 0.47 8.82
CA ALA A 90 8.17 1.80 8.21
C ALA A 90 6.81 2.25 7.64
N PHE A 91 5.88 1.33 7.41
CA PHE A 91 4.52 1.63 6.97
C PHE A 91 3.51 1.33 8.08
N ALA A 92 3.25 0.06 8.38
CA ALA A 92 2.28 -0.34 9.41
C ALA A 92 2.66 0.13 10.81
N GLY A 93 3.96 0.08 11.17
CA GLY A 93 4.46 0.57 12.45
C GLY A 93 4.26 2.06 12.68
N GLU A 94 4.11 2.85 11.60
CA GLU A 94 3.85 4.29 11.63
C GLU A 94 2.36 4.66 11.49
N LEU A 95 1.51 3.71 11.07
CA LEU A 95 0.11 4.00 10.73
C LEU A 95 -0.91 3.24 11.58
N PHE A 96 -0.63 2.00 12.01
CA PHE A 96 -1.65 1.09 12.55
C PHE A 96 -1.64 0.96 14.08
N GLY A 97 -0.63 1.50 14.75
CA GLY A 97 -0.50 1.45 16.20
C GLY A 97 -1.48 2.38 16.94
N PRO A 98 -1.53 2.27 18.26
CA PRO A 98 -2.39 3.13 19.11
C PRO A 98 -2.15 4.63 18.88
N GLY A 99 -3.22 5.37 18.64
CA GLY A 99 -3.19 6.81 18.39
C GLY A 99 -2.64 7.24 17.04
N GLN A 100 -2.25 6.30 16.18
CA GLN A 100 -1.79 6.59 14.83
C GLN A 100 -2.97 6.79 13.84
N PRO A 101 -2.73 7.35 12.64
CA PRO A 101 -3.81 7.71 11.72
C PRO A 101 -4.79 6.59 11.37
N LEU A 102 -4.32 5.35 11.31
CA LEU A 102 -5.10 4.15 11.02
C LEU A 102 -5.09 3.17 12.21
N ASP A 103 -5.22 3.71 13.42
CA ASP A 103 -5.24 2.93 14.65
C ASP A 103 -6.15 1.69 14.53
N ALA A 104 -5.56 0.51 14.67
CA ALA A 104 -6.23 -0.79 14.55
C ALA A 104 -7.36 -1.00 15.59
N ALA A 105 -7.39 -0.24 16.68
CA ALA A 105 -8.51 -0.26 17.60
C ALA A 105 -9.79 0.40 17.03
N ARG A 106 -9.63 1.29 16.06
CA ARG A 106 -10.72 2.07 15.45
C ARG A 106 -11.09 1.60 14.04
N TYR A 107 -10.12 1.07 13.30
CA TYR A 107 -10.28 0.71 11.90
C TYR A 107 -10.26 -0.80 11.68
N PHE A 108 -11.01 -1.25 10.69
CA PHE A 108 -10.91 -2.58 10.10
C PHE A 108 -10.07 -2.48 8.82
N ILE A 109 -8.81 -2.89 8.92
CA ILE A 109 -7.84 -2.74 7.83
C ILE A 109 -7.81 -4.01 7.01
N VAL A 110 -8.10 -3.88 5.72
CA VAL A 110 -8.11 -4.97 4.73
C VAL A 110 -6.98 -4.76 3.74
N ILE A 111 -6.10 -5.74 3.61
CA ILE A 111 -4.93 -5.71 2.72
C ILE A 111 -5.01 -6.94 1.81
N PRO A 112 -5.60 -6.86 0.61
CA PRO A 112 -5.61 -7.98 -0.32
C PRO A 112 -4.22 -8.19 -0.94
N ASP A 113 -3.86 -9.46 -1.17
CA ASP A 113 -2.89 -9.80 -2.19
C ASP A 113 -3.58 -9.58 -3.55
N ALA A 114 -3.02 -8.73 -4.39
CA ALA A 114 -3.60 -8.45 -5.69
C ALA A 114 -3.67 -9.73 -6.55
N LEU A 115 -4.63 -9.81 -7.47
CA LEU A 115 -4.65 -10.84 -8.50
C LEU A 115 -3.28 -10.89 -9.20
N GLY A 116 -2.71 -12.07 -9.33
CA GLY A 116 -1.37 -12.28 -9.87
C GLY A 116 -0.23 -12.14 -8.86
N ALA A 117 -0.52 -11.90 -7.56
CA ALA A 117 0.50 -11.63 -6.54
C ALA A 117 0.25 -12.42 -5.24
N GLY A 118 1.29 -12.54 -4.43
CA GLY A 118 1.23 -13.16 -3.11
C GLY A 118 0.62 -14.56 -3.13
N SER A 119 -0.43 -14.77 -2.34
CA SER A 119 -1.18 -16.02 -2.25
C SER A 119 -2.49 -16.02 -3.05
N SER A 120 -2.81 -14.92 -3.77
CA SER A 120 -3.91 -14.87 -4.74
C SER A 120 -3.59 -15.68 -5.99
N ALA A 121 -4.61 -16.02 -6.78
CA ALA A 121 -4.45 -16.75 -8.03
C ALA A 121 -3.46 -16.05 -8.97
N LYS A 122 -2.56 -16.81 -9.57
CA LYS A 122 -1.45 -16.30 -10.41
C LYS A 122 -0.96 -17.37 -11.40
N PRO A 123 -0.24 -16.99 -12.45
CA PRO A 123 0.28 -17.91 -13.47
C PRO A 123 1.04 -19.12 -12.91
N SER A 124 1.90 -18.92 -11.91
CA SER A 124 2.72 -19.98 -11.30
C SER A 124 1.91 -21.03 -10.53
N ASP A 125 0.62 -20.81 -10.25
CA ASP A 125 -0.26 -21.78 -9.59
C ASP A 125 -0.64 -22.98 -10.52
N GLY A 126 0.02 -23.12 -11.67
CA GLY A 126 -0.10 -24.28 -12.58
C GLY A 126 -0.56 -23.95 -14.00
N MET A 127 -1.20 -22.81 -14.25
CA MET A 127 -1.62 -22.43 -15.60
C MET A 127 -0.48 -21.83 -16.45
N LYS A 128 0.53 -21.31 -15.81
CA LYS A 128 1.67 -20.65 -16.47
C LYS A 128 1.19 -19.60 -17.49
N ALA A 129 1.72 -19.62 -18.72
CA ALA A 129 1.33 -18.70 -19.80
C ALA A 129 -0.11 -18.86 -20.31
N ARG A 130 -0.86 -19.86 -19.84
CA ARG A 130 -2.30 -20.01 -20.13
C ARG A 130 -3.20 -19.31 -19.13
N PHE A 131 -2.63 -18.69 -18.09
CA PHE A 131 -3.41 -17.88 -17.15
C PHE A 131 -4.04 -16.70 -17.91
N PRO A 132 -5.30 -16.29 -17.62
CA PRO A 132 -5.92 -15.14 -18.27
C PRO A 132 -5.04 -13.88 -18.17
N ARG A 133 -4.91 -13.20 -19.30
CA ARG A 133 -4.08 -11.98 -19.38
C ARG A 133 -4.84 -10.79 -18.78
N TYR A 134 -4.87 -10.75 -17.45
CA TYR A 134 -5.55 -9.70 -16.69
C TYR A 134 -4.90 -8.31 -16.89
N ASN A 135 -5.64 -7.28 -16.53
CA ASN A 135 -5.21 -5.90 -16.46
C ASN A 135 -5.56 -5.27 -15.09
N TYR A 136 -5.30 -3.98 -14.93
CA TYR A 136 -5.61 -3.29 -13.69
C TYR A 136 -7.10 -3.16 -13.40
N ASP A 137 -7.96 -3.07 -14.42
CA ASP A 137 -9.41 -3.09 -14.23
C ASP A 137 -9.89 -4.44 -13.66
N ASP A 138 -9.34 -5.56 -14.12
CA ASP A 138 -9.61 -6.89 -13.55
C ASP A 138 -9.14 -7.00 -12.11
N MET A 139 -7.96 -6.46 -11.79
CA MET A 139 -7.43 -6.48 -10.44
C MET A 139 -8.30 -5.66 -9.49
N VAL A 140 -8.77 -4.49 -9.91
CA VAL A 140 -9.66 -3.63 -9.13
C VAL A 140 -11.06 -4.24 -9.01
N LEU A 141 -11.57 -4.88 -10.06
CA LEU A 141 -12.82 -5.66 -9.98
C LEU A 141 -12.72 -6.79 -8.96
N ALA A 142 -11.61 -7.54 -8.95
CA ALA A 142 -11.36 -8.59 -7.97
C ALA A 142 -11.34 -8.05 -6.52
N GLN A 143 -10.66 -6.92 -6.30
CA GLN A 143 -10.64 -6.22 -5.01
C GLN A 143 -12.05 -5.76 -4.61
N HIS A 144 -12.81 -5.18 -5.53
CA HIS A 144 -14.18 -4.71 -5.27
C HIS A 144 -15.09 -5.87 -4.89
N ARG A 145 -15.05 -6.98 -5.61
CA ARG A 145 -15.83 -8.18 -5.29
C ARG A 145 -15.42 -8.78 -3.94
N LEU A 146 -14.12 -8.82 -3.61
CA LEU A 146 -13.66 -9.23 -2.28
C LEU A 146 -14.29 -8.35 -1.18
N VAL A 147 -14.26 -7.04 -1.37
CA VAL A 147 -14.79 -6.06 -0.40
C VAL A 147 -16.30 -6.20 -0.24
N THR A 148 -17.04 -6.30 -1.35
CA THR A 148 -18.51 -6.27 -1.35
C THR A 148 -19.14 -7.65 -1.12
N GLU A 149 -18.67 -8.68 -1.82
CA GLU A 149 -19.24 -10.04 -1.76
C GLU A 149 -18.56 -10.88 -0.68
N GLY A 150 -17.22 -10.78 -0.58
CA GLY A 150 -16.45 -11.59 0.38
C GLY A 150 -16.53 -11.08 1.82
N LEU A 151 -16.50 -9.77 2.01
CA LEU A 151 -16.49 -9.12 3.33
C LEU A 151 -17.83 -8.42 3.66
N GLY A 152 -18.77 -8.33 2.71
CA GLY A 152 -20.08 -7.69 2.93
C GLY A 152 -20.01 -6.18 3.18
N LEU A 153 -18.90 -5.53 2.84
CA LEU A 153 -18.71 -4.10 3.07
C LEU A 153 -19.39 -3.29 1.97
N LYS A 154 -20.19 -2.30 2.37
CA LYS A 154 -20.95 -1.45 1.44
C LYS A 154 -20.31 -0.09 1.21
N HIS A 155 -19.31 0.25 1.98
CA HIS A 155 -18.61 1.53 1.93
C HIS A 155 -17.23 1.39 2.59
N LEU A 156 -16.28 2.25 2.20
CA LEU A 156 -14.94 2.32 2.80
C LEU A 156 -14.69 3.71 3.36
N ARG A 157 -14.04 3.78 4.52
CA ARG A 157 -13.52 5.07 5.01
C ARG A 157 -12.36 5.56 4.15
N LEU A 158 -11.49 4.66 3.72
CA LEU A 158 -10.27 4.99 3.00
C LEU A 158 -9.92 3.88 2.01
N VAL A 159 -9.47 4.29 0.82
CA VAL A 159 -8.63 3.48 -0.05
C VAL A 159 -7.27 4.17 -0.15
N ILE A 160 -6.21 3.48 0.27
CA ILE A 160 -4.82 3.95 0.18
C ILE A 160 -3.97 2.91 -0.51
N GLY A 161 -3.15 3.33 -1.47
CA GLY A 161 -2.35 2.38 -2.23
C GLY A 161 -1.03 2.96 -2.70
N ASN A 162 -0.01 2.08 -2.80
CA ASN A 162 1.34 2.43 -3.21
C ASN A 162 1.68 1.92 -4.60
N SER A 163 2.20 2.75 -5.50
CA SER A 163 2.64 2.38 -6.85
C SER A 163 1.48 1.76 -7.67
N MET A 164 1.53 0.47 -8.01
CA MET A 164 0.40 -0.27 -8.58
C MET A 164 -0.88 -0.07 -7.74
N GLY A 165 -0.78 -0.20 -6.41
CA GLY A 165 -1.90 0.08 -5.51
C GLY A 165 -2.37 1.54 -5.57
N GLY A 166 -1.48 2.49 -5.84
CA GLY A 166 -1.83 3.89 -6.08
C GLY A 166 -2.61 4.06 -7.38
N MET A 167 -2.20 3.37 -8.46
CA MET A 167 -2.95 3.32 -9.72
C MET A 167 -4.30 2.63 -9.55
N HIS A 168 -4.37 1.57 -8.76
CA HIS A 168 -5.65 0.95 -8.38
C HIS A 168 -6.53 1.92 -7.56
N THR A 169 -5.95 2.74 -6.67
CA THR A 169 -6.70 3.76 -5.93
C THR A 169 -7.34 4.79 -6.87
N TRP A 170 -6.63 5.22 -7.91
CA TRP A 170 -7.20 6.06 -8.97
C TRP A 170 -8.36 5.36 -9.69
N LEU A 171 -8.21 4.07 -10.04
CA LEU A 171 -9.29 3.29 -10.66
C LEU A 171 -10.47 3.11 -9.72
N TRP A 172 -10.25 2.83 -8.43
CA TRP A 172 -11.32 2.80 -7.43
C TRP A 172 -12.11 4.10 -7.42
N ALA A 173 -11.39 5.23 -7.43
CA ALA A 173 -12.01 6.57 -7.42
C ALA A 173 -12.93 6.82 -8.62
N VAL A 174 -12.53 6.37 -9.82
CA VAL A 174 -13.27 6.63 -11.07
C VAL A 174 -14.27 5.54 -11.45
N ARG A 175 -14.04 4.27 -11.03
CA ARG A 175 -14.94 3.14 -11.30
C ARG A 175 -16.08 3.04 -10.28
N TYR A 176 -15.77 3.38 -9.02
CA TYR A 176 -16.72 3.30 -7.90
C TYR A 176 -16.84 4.65 -7.18
N PRO A 177 -17.25 5.72 -7.86
CA PRO A 177 -17.29 7.06 -7.30
C PRO A 177 -18.24 7.11 -6.10
N GLY A 178 -17.72 7.56 -4.95
CA GLY A 178 -18.47 7.63 -3.69
C GLY A 178 -18.47 6.36 -2.86
N PHE A 179 -17.82 5.28 -3.30
CA PHE A 179 -17.67 4.06 -2.47
C PHE A 179 -16.67 4.23 -1.32
N ALA A 180 -15.79 5.23 -1.39
CA ALA A 180 -14.87 5.60 -0.32
C ALA A 180 -14.94 7.09 0.00
N ASP A 181 -14.85 7.43 1.30
CA ASP A 181 -14.79 8.83 1.75
C ASP A 181 -13.47 9.49 1.38
N VAL A 182 -12.37 8.74 1.49
CA VAL A 182 -11.01 9.23 1.32
C VAL A 182 -10.24 8.33 0.35
N LEU A 183 -9.47 8.95 -0.52
CA LEU A 183 -8.68 8.30 -1.57
C LEU A 183 -7.25 8.83 -1.51
N VAL A 184 -6.28 7.93 -1.29
CA VAL A 184 -4.87 8.30 -1.16
C VAL A 184 -4.01 7.48 -2.13
N PRO A 185 -3.98 7.87 -3.42
CA PRO A 185 -3.06 7.27 -4.39
C PRO A 185 -1.63 7.75 -4.14
N MET A 186 -0.69 6.82 -3.96
CA MET A 186 0.70 7.13 -3.65
C MET A 186 1.65 6.61 -4.73
N ALA A 187 2.75 7.34 -5.00
CA ALA A 187 3.76 7.00 -6.00
C ALA A 187 3.15 6.61 -7.35
N SER A 188 2.19 7.39 -7.83
CA SER A 188 1.43 7.08 -9.03
C SER A 188 0.87 8.33 -9.70
N GLN A 189 0.46 8.19 -10.95
CA GLN A 189 -0.23 9.20 -11.74
C GLN A 189 -1.51 8.60 -12.33
N PRO A 190 -2.57 9.40 -12.60
CA PRO A 190 -3.82 8.87 -13.16
C PRO A 190 -3.75 8.61 -14.68
N THR A 191 -2.70 9.08 -15.35
CA THR A 191 -2.50 8.96 -16.81
C THR A 191 -2.00 7.58 -17.21
N GLU A 192 -2.15 7.25 -18.47
CA GLU A 192 -1.51 6.08 -19.06
C GLU A 192 0.00 6.07 -18.84
N MET A 193 0.59 4.89 -18.90
CA MET A 193 2.03 4.72 -18.80
C MET A 193 2.71 5.26 -20.06
N ALA A 194 3.64 6.20 -19.89
CA ALA A 194 4.37 6.82 -20.99
C ALA A 194 5.84 7.07 -20.64
N GLY A 195 6.58 7.60 -21.62
CA GLY A 195 7.96 8.05 -21.46
C GLY A 195 8.88 6.98 -20.89
N ARG A 196 9.85 7.42 -20.07
CA ARG A 196 10.88 6.54 -19.50
C ARG A 196 10.29 5.40 -18.64
N ASN A 197 9.23 5.65 -17.89
CA ASN A 197 8.59 4.62 -17.08
C ASN A 197 8.06 3.47 -17.96
N TRP A 198 7.36 3.76 -19.05
CA TRP A 198 6.86 2.72 -19.95
C TRP A 198 7.98 2.02 -20.72
N LEU A 199 8.97 2.76 -21.22
CA LEU A 199 10.13 2.18 -21.91
C LEU A 199 10.89 1.18 -21.03
N LEU A 200 11.15 1.52 -19.77
CA LEU A 200 11.80 0.62 -18.81
C LEU A 200 10.94 -0.61 -18.47
N ARG A 201 9.61 -0.45 -18.35
CA ARG A 201 8.68 -1.59 -18.18
C ARG A 201 8.70 -2.52 -19.40
N ARG A 202 8.74 -1.95 -20.60
CA ARG A 202 8.86 -2.73 -21.84
C ARG A 202 10.18 -3.49 -21.90
N MET A 203 11.30 -2.86 -21.55
CA MET A 203 12.59 -3.55 -21.46
C MET A 203 12.51 -4.73 -20.49
N LEU A 204 11.90 -4.54 -19.32
CA LEU A 204 11.76 -5.59 -18.32
C LEU A 204 10.92 -6.78 -18.84
N THR A 205 9.76 -6.50 -19.45
CA THR A 205 8.90 -7.56 -19.98
C THR A 205 9.48 -8.25 -21.21
N GLU A 206 10.10 -7.49 -22.13
CA GLU A 206 10.74 -8.06 -23.33
C GLU A 206 11.98 -8.86 -23.00
N SER A 207 12.76 -8.49 -21.97
CA SER A 207 13.91 -9.29 -21.54
C SER A 207 13.53 -10.70 -21.10
N ILE A 208 12.33 -10.86 -20.49
CA ILE A 208 11.81 -12.18 -20.15
C ILE A 208 11.35 -12.91 -21.41
N ARG A 209 10.57 -12.25 -22.28
CA ARG A 209 10.03 -12.87 -23.50
C ARG A 209 11.11 -13.34 -24.49
N GLN A 210 12.23 -12.61 -24.55
CA GLN A 210 13.35 -12.92 -25.43
C GLN A 210 14.39 -13.85 -24.79
N ASP A 211 14.27 -14.17 -23.49
CA ASP A 211 15.15 -15.12 -22.84
C ASP A 211 14.86 -16.55 -23.36
N PRO A 212 15.84 -17.26 -23.96
CA PRO A 212 15.62 -18.61 -24.45
C PRO A 212 15.13 -19.59 -23.36
N ASP A 213 15.52 -19.36 -22.11
CA ASP A 213 15.13 -20.20 -20.99
C ASP A 213 13.66 -20.02 -20.61
N TRP A 214 12.98 -18.94 -21.06
CA TRP A 214 11.55 -18.71 -20.79
C TRP A 214 10.61 -19.67 -21.53
N GLN A 215 10.99 -20.14 -22.72
CA GLN A 215 10.28 -21.16 -23.52
C GLN A 215 8.78 -20.86 -23.71
N GLY A 216 8.44 -19.60 -23.99
CA GLY A 216 7.03 -19.19 -24.15
C GLY A 216 6.19 -19.30 -22.86
N GLY A 217 6.84 -19.27 -21.71
CA GLY A 217 6.22 -19.40 -20.39
C GLY A 217 6.13 -20.82 -19.85
N ASN A 218 6.74 -21.81 -20.53
CA ASN A 218 6.72 -23.22 -20.12
C ASN A 218 8.05 -23.71 -19.53
N TYR A 219 8.87 -22.77 -19.03
CA TYR A 219 10.18 -23.05 -18.43
C TYR A 219 10.11 -24.06 -17.29
N THR A 220 11.21 -24.77 -17.07
CA THR A 220 11.46 -25.67 -15.92
C THR A 220 12.36 -25.04 -14.87
N ALA A 221 13.20 -24.08 -15.28
CA ALA A 221 14.02 -23.25 -14.42
C ALA A 221 13.76 -21.78 -14.75
N GLN A 222 13.89 -20.88 -13.76
CA GLN A 222 13.66 -19.47 -13.97
C GLN A 222 14.62 -18.88 -15.01
N PRO A 223 14.15 -18.04 -15.96
CA PRO A 223 14.98 -17.36 -16.94
C PRO A 223 16.10 -16.57 -16.28
N ARG A 224 17.31 -16.66 -16.85
CA ARG A 224 18.52 -16.03 -16.26
C ARG A 224 18.45 -14.51 -16.28
N SER A 225 17.80 -13.94 -17.28
CA SER A 225 17.63 -12.49 -17.43
C SER A 225 16.79 -11.86 -16.31
N LEU A 226 15.85 -12.60 -15.75
CA LEU A 226 14.86 -12.07 -14.81
C LEU A 226 15.48 -11.32 -13.62
N ARG A 227 16.48 -11.93 -12.98
CA ARG A 227 17.11 -11.36 -11.78
C ARG A 227 17.87 -10.07 -12.08
N LEU A 228 18.74 -10.09 -13.10
CA LEU A 228 19.57 -8.93 -13.44
C LEU A 228 18.71 -7.77 -13.94
N ASN A 229 17.70 -8.05 -14.75
CA ASN A 229 16.79 -7.03 -15.28
C ASN A 229 15.91 -6.42 -14.18
N ASN A 230 15.45 -7.22 -13.21
CA ASN A 230 14.75 -6.69 -12.03
C ASN A 230 15.67 -5.78 -11.19
N LEU A 231 16.92 -6.20 -10.98
CA LEU A 231 17.91 -5.39 -10.26
C LEU A 231 18.20 -4.07 -10.99
N PHE A 232 18.42 -4.14 -12.30
CA PHE A 232 18.61 -2.95 -13.14
C PHE A 232 17.41 -1.98 -13.03
N PHE A 233 16.20 -2.49 -13.19
CA PHE A 233 14.98 -1.67 -13.08
C PHE A 233 14.85 -1.03 -11.69
N ALA A 234 15.15 -1.79 -10.64
CA ALA A 234 15.11 -1.28 -9.28
C ALA A 234 16.14 -0.17 -9.04
N LEU A 235 17.38 -0.34 -9.53
CA LEU A 235 18.43 0.67 -9.42
C LEU A 235 18.11 1.92 -10.23
N ALA A 236 17.55 1.76 -11.44
CA ALA A 236 17.22 2.86 -12.33
C ALA A 236 16.02 3.71 -11.88
N THR A 237 15.18 3.18 -10.99
CA THR A 237 13.87 3.80 -10.68
C THR A 237 13.50 3.87 -9.20
N ASN A 238 14.30 3.30 -8.31
CA ASN A 238 13.93 3.18 -6.90
C ASN A 238 15.14 3.41 -5.98
N GLY A 239 15.22 4.58 -5.41
CA GLY A 239 16.31 4.92 -4.50
C GLY A 239 16.55 6.41 -4.33
N GLY A 240 16.46 7.18 -5.41
CA GLY A 240 16.81 8.59 -5.43
C GLY A 240 18.33 8.84 -5.41
N ASN A 241 18.78 9.87 -6.12
CA ASN A 241 20.22 10.13 -6.31
C ASN A 241 20.94 10.45 -5.00
N GLN A 242 20.31 11.25 -4.10
CA GLN A 242 20.94 11.63 -2.83
C GLN A 242 21.09 10.44 -1.89
N ALA A 243 20.09 9.56 -1.81
CA ALA A 243 20.13 8.36 -1.00
C ALA A 243 21.18 7.37 -1.53
N PHE A 244 21.26 7.18 -2.85
CA PHE A 244 22.29 6.31 -3.45
C PHE A 244 23.70 6.86 -3.22
N HIS A 245 23.91 8.16 -3.38
CA HIS A 245 25.23 8.75 -3.10
C HIS A 245 25.64 8.61 -1.63
N LYS A 246 24.69 8.71 -0.70
CA LYS A 246 24.94 8.44 0.74
C LYS A 246 25.31 6.97 1.01
N LEU A 247 24.66 6.02 0.32
CA LEU A 247 24.91 4.59 0.49
C LEU A 247 26.21 4.13 -0.20
N ALA A 248 26.57 4.77 -1.31
CA ALA A 248 27.67 4.41 -2.15
C ALA A 248 28.43 5.70 -2.58
N PRO A 249 29.17 6.35 -1.66
CA PRO A 249 29.81 7.63 -1.92
C PRO A 249 31.06 7.53 -2.83
N ASP A 250 31.56 6.31 -3.04
CA ASP A 250 32.71 6.01 -3.91
C ASP A 250 32.46 4.72 -4.68
N ARG A 251 33.39 4.40 -5.60
CA ARG A 251 33.30 3.21 -6.47
C ARG A 251 33.30 1.91 -5.66
N ALA A 252 34.15 1.79 -4.65
CA ALA A 252 34.25 0.55 -3.88
C ALA A 252 32.96 0.26 -3.11
N ALA A 253 32.33 1.30 -2.54
CA ALA A 253 31.04 1.19 -1.88
C ALA A 253 29.91 0.86 -2.88
N ALA A 254 29.98 1.42 -4.11
CA ALA A 254 29.02 1.10 -5.16
C ALA A 254 29.13 -0.35 -5.65
N ASP A 255 30.35 -0.84 -5.87
CA ASP A 255 30.62 -2.23 -6.24
C ASP A 255 30.08 -3.19 -5.15
N LYS A 256 30.40 -2.93 -3.90
CA LYS A 256 29.90 -3.69 -2.76
C LYS A 256 28.36 -3.70 -2.68
N LEU A 257 27.72 -2.55 -2.82
CA LEU A 257 26.26 -2.44 -2.80
C LEU A 257 25.61 -3.23 -3.94
N PHE A 258 26.20 -3.19 -5.13
CA PHE A 258 25.73 -3.95 -6.29
C PHE A 258 25.85 -5.46 -6.03
N ASP A 259 27.02 -5.93 -5.58
CA ASP A 259 27.27 -7.35 -5.31
C ASP A 259 26.33 -7.90 -4.22
N GLU A 260 26.13 -7.14 -3.14
CA GLU A 260 25.17 -7.50 -2.08
C GLU A 260 23.74 -7.66 -2.61
N ARG A 261 23.27 -6.72 -3.44
CA ARG A 261 21.94 -6.78 -4.06
C ARG A 261 21.82 -7.92 -5.06
N LEU A 262 22.88 -8.18 -5.83
CA LEU A 262 22.90 -9.29 -6.76
C LEU A 262 22.94 -10.64 -6.02
N ALA A 263 23.61 -10.74 -4.88
CA ALA A 263 23.67 -11.94 -4.06
C ALA A 263 22.37 -12.17 -3.23
N ALA A 264 21.56 -11.14 -3.00
CA ALA A 264 20.32 -11.26 -2.21
C ALA A 264 19.38 -12.34 -2.76
N PRO A 265 18.63 -13.08 -1.91
CA PRO A 265 17.67 -14.07 -2.37
C PRO A 265 16.64 -13.45 -3.33
N PHE A 266 16.36 -14.14 -4.43
CA PHE A 266 15.40 -13.73 -5.43
C PHE A 266 14.54 -14.93 -5.84
N THR A 267 13.27 -14.91 -5.49
CA THR A 267 12.32 -16.02 -5.63
C THR A 267 11.16 -15.74 -6.56
N ALA A 268 11.23 -14.65 -7.34
CA ALA A 268 10.16 -14.29 -8.26
C ALA A 268 10.01 -15.34 -9.37
N ASP A 269 8.77 -15.62 -9.75
CA ASP A 269 8.43 -16.40 -10.92
C ASP A 269 8.32 -15.50 -12.15
N ALA A 270 8.88 -15.93 -13.27
CA ALA A 270 8.97 -15.11 -14.48
C ALA A 270 7.59 -14.80 -15.08
N ASN A 271 6.66 -15.76 -15.08
CA ASN A 271 5.31 -15.52 -15.59
C ASN A 271 4.53 -14.58 -14.66
N ASP A 272 4.58 -14.81 -13.35
CA ASP A 272 3.93 -13.92 -12.39
C ASP A 272 4.45 -12.49 -12.53
N PHE A 273 5.75 -12.34 -12.66
CA PHE A 273 6.42 -11.05 -12.84
C PHE A 273 6.01 -10.38 -14.15
N LEU A 274 6.08 -11.12 -15.27
CA LEU A 274 5.69 -10.63 -16.58
C LEU A 274 4.23 -10.14 -16.59
N TYR A 275 3.30 -10.94 -16.06
CA TYR A 275 1.88 -10.63 -16.03
C TYR A 275 1.58 -9.38 -15.19
N GLN A 276 2.20 -9.26 -14.00
CA GLN A 276 1.99 -8.09 -13.13
C GLN A 276 2.49 -6.79 -13.78
N TRP A 277 3.65 -6.82 -14.46
CA TRP A 277 4.17 -5.64 -15.14
C TRP A 277 3.37 -5.29 -16.40
N ASP A 278 2.93 -6.30 -17.15
CA ASP A 278 2.11 -6.12 -18.35
C ASP A 278 0.67 -5.67 -18.02
N ALA A 279 0.16 -5.95 -16.82
CA ALA A 279 -1.20 -5.59 -16.41
C ALA A 279 -1.50 -4.09 -16.46
N SER A 280 -0.48 -3.24 -16.45
CA SER A 280 -0.61 -1.78 -16.56
C SER A 280 -0.69 -1.25 -17.99
N ARG A 281 -0.68 -2.12 -19.00
CA ARG A 281 -0.55 -1.75 -20.43
C ARG A 281 -1.64 -0.80 -20.97
N ASP A 282 -2.83 -0.88 -20.42
CA ASP A 282 -4.03 -0.13 -20.82
C ASP A 282 -4.60 0.74 -19.68
N TYR A 283 -3.81 0.93 -18.61
CA TYR A 283 -4.19 1.77 -17.49
C TYR A 283 -4.38 3.23 -17.92
N ASN A 284 -5.55 3.79 -17.63
CA ASN A 284 -5.83 5.22 -17.75
C ASN A 284 -7.06 5.59 -16.90
N ALA A 285 -6.87 6.37 -15.85
CA ALA A 285 -7.96 6.86 -15.00
C ALA A 285 -8.46 8.26 -15.38
N VAL A 286 -7.77 8.96 -16.29
CA VAL A 286 -8.08 10.35 -16.67
C VAL A 286 -9.54 10.56 -17.08
N PRO A 287 -10.18 9.68 -17.89
CA PRO A 287 -11.55 9.89 -18.34
C PRO A 287 -12.62 9.95 -17.23
N GLY A 288 -12.24 9.61 -16.00
CA GLY A 288 -13.19 9.57 -14.86
C GLY A 288 -12.90 10.56 -13.76
N LEU A 289 -11.83 11.37 -13.84
CA LEU A 289 -11.36 12.21 -12.73
C LEU A 289 -12.41 13.20 -12.20
N GLU A 290 -13.21 13.80 -13.09
CA GLU A 290 -14.26 14.76 -12.71
C GLU A 290 -15.41 14.12 -11.90
N ARG A 291 -15.56 12.79 -11.94
CA ARG A 291 -16.59 12.05 -11.22
C ARG A 291 -16.17 11.67 -9.80
N ILE A 292 -14.92 11.88 -9.42
CA ILE A 292 -14.41 11.54 -8.08
C ILE A 292 -15.18 12.35 -7.03
N ARG A 293 -15.71 11.66 -6.02
CA ARG A 293 -16.53 12.26 -4.96
C ARG A 293 -15.84 12.30 -3.61
N GLY A 294 -14.98 11.33 -3.34
CA GLY A 294 -14.20 11.26 -2.09
C GLY A 294 -13.14 12.35 -2.00
N ALA A 295 -12.75 12.71 -0.79
CA ALA A 295 -11.60 13.60 -0.56
C ALA A 295 -10.32 12.92 -1.05
N LEU A 296 -9.56 13.57 -1.94
CA LEU A 296 -8.39 12.98 -2.59
C LEU A 296 -7.12 13.71 -2.20
N LEU A 297 -6.12 12.93 -1.73
CA LEU A 297 -4.74 13.38 -1.50
C LEU A 297 -3.79 12.45 -2.24
N ALA A 298 -3.24 12.91 -3.36
CA ALA A 298 -2.14 12.22 -4.03
C ALA A 298 -0.82 12.48 -3.27
N ILE A 299 0.00 11.44 -3.09
CA ILE A 299 1.30 11.53 -2.39
C ILE A 299 2.40 11.00 -3.31
N ASN A 300 3.32 11.86 -3.71
CA ASN A 300 4.47 11.50 -4.54
C ASN A 300 5.77 12.05 -3.93
N ALA A 301 6.92 11.53 -4.35
CA ALA A 301 8.23 12.05 -3.97
C ALA A 301 8.85 12.83 -5.12
N ALA A 302 9.58 13.90 -4.81
CA ALA A 302 10.21 14.76 -5.81
C ALA A 302 11.37 14.07 -6.55
N ASP A 303 11.92 13.00 -5.97
CA ASP A 303 12.98 12.17 -6.56
C ASP A 303 12.47 10.85 -7.14
N ASP A 304 11.15 10.73 -7.40
CA ASP A 304 10.55 9.55 -8.01
C ASP A 304 10.77 9.54 -9.54
N GLU A 305 11.68 8.69 -9.98
CA GLU A 305 12.05 8.53 -11.40
C GLU A 305 10.92 7.94 -12.27
N ARG A 306 9.91 7.32 -11.66
CA ARG A 306 8.74 6.77 -12.38
C ARG A 306 7.64 7.80 -12.56
N ASN A 307 7.53 8.75 -11.63
CA ASN A 307 6.51 9.81 -11.62
C ASN A 307 7.17 11.18 -11.46
N PRO A 308 8.06 11.58 -12.40
CA PRO A 308 8.87 12.77 -12.25
C PRO A 308 7.99 14.03 -12.23
N PRO A 309 8.12 14.88 -11.20
CA PRO A 309 7.26 16.06 -11.02
C PRO A 309 7.46 17.12 -12.08
N GLU A 310 8.65 17.20 -12.69
CA GLU A 310 8.97 18.18 -13.74
C GLU A 310 8.10 18.07 -14.99
N LEU A 311 7.36 16.96 -15.17
CA LEU A 311 6.40 16.79 -16.26
C LEU A 311 5.06 17.52 -16.01
N GLY A 312 4.81 18.03 -14.79
CA GLY A 312 3.60 18.76 -14.42
C GLY A 312 2.30 17.93 -14.60
N ILE A 313 2.42 16.59 -14.63
CA ILE A 313 1.27 15.71 -14.89
C ILE A 313 0.28 15.76 -13.72
N MET A 314 0.80 15.67 -12.48
CA MET A 314 -0.06 15.62 -11.30
C MET A 314 -0.86 16.91 -11.12
N GLU A 315 -0.21 18.06 -11.27
CA GLU A 315 -0.85 19.37 -11.15
C GLU A 315 -1.95 19.54 -12.19
N ARG A 316 -1.67 19.18 -13.45
CA ARG A 316 -2.61 19.26 -14.55
C ARG A 316 -3.82 18.34 -14.34
N GLU A 317 -3.59 17.11 -13.93
CA GLU A 317 -4.67 16.13 -13.79
C GLU A 317 -5.48 16.33 -12.50
N LEU A 318 -4.85 16.76 -11.41
CA LEU A 318 -5.55 17.09 -10.16
C LEU A 318 -6.48 18.30 -10.30
N ALA A 319 -6.21 19.22 -11.22
CA ALA A 319 -7.10 20.34 -11.52
C ALA A 319 -8.51 19.87 -11.97
N LYS A 320 -8.63 18.63 -12.46
CA LYS A 320 -9.91 18.00 -12.83
C LYS A 320 -10.65 17.35 -11.64
N VAL A 321 -9.98 17.20 -10.50
CA VAL A 321 -10.55 16.58 -9.31
C VAL A 321 -10.96 17.65 -8.31
N ARG A 322 -12.24 17.72 -8.01
CA ARG A 322 -12.76 18.74 -7.08
C ARG A 322 -12.12 18.60 -5.70
N GLY A 323 -11.33 19.59 -5.30
CA GLY A 323 -10.64 19.61 -4.01
C GLY A 323 -9.50 18.61 -3.90
N GLY A 324 -9.04 18.03 -5.03
CA GLY A 324 -7.86 17.16 -5.08
C GLY A 324 -6.60 17.89 -4.63
N LYS A 325 -5.79 17.24 -3.82
CA LYS A 325 -4.53 17.81 -3.27
C LYS A 325 -3.33 16.92 -3.63
N LEU A 326 -2.16 17.55 -3.76
CA LEU A 326 -0.88 16.88 -3.91
C LEU A 326 -0.01 17.16 -2.69
N LEU A 327 0.51 16.10 -2.07
CA LEU A 327 1.66 16.15 -1.17
C LEU A 327 2.88 15.65 -1.95
N LEU A 328 3.74 16.57 -2.35
CA LEU A 328 5.02 16.25 -2.97
C LEU A 328 6.11 16.25 -1.89
N ILE A 329 6.61 15.07 -1.52
CA ILE A 329 7.66 14.89 -0.52
C ILE A 329 8.98 15.38 -1.12
N PRO A 330 9.66 16.37 -0.53
CA PRO A 330 10.94 16.89 -1.04
C PRO A 330 12.03 15.81 -1.09
N ALA A 331 12.86 15.83 -2.12
CA ALA A 331 14.02 14.96 -2.24
C ALA A 331 15.02 15.21 -1.09
N SER A 332 15.55 14.15 -0.51
CA SER A 332 16.52 14.20 0.58
C SER A 332 17.38 12.92 0.63
N THR A 333 18.35 12.88 1.52
CA THR A 333 19.16 11.69 1.80
C THR A 333 18.36 10.57 2.52
N GLU A 334 17.14 10.85 2.96
CA GLU A 334 16.24 9.89 3.62
C GLU A 334 15.12 9.38 2.71
N THR A 335 14.86 10.09 1.60
CA THR A 335 13.93 9.64 0.57
C THR A 335 14.55 8.50 -0.25
N ARG A 336 13.72 7.74 -0.94
CA ARG A 336 14.11 6.54 -1.71
C ARG A 336 13.50 6.55 -3.10
N GLY A 337 13.42 7.71 -3.75
CA GLY A 337 12.77 7.83 -5.04
C GLY A 337 11.36 7.24 -5.00
N HIS A 338 11.03 6.35 -5.92
CA HIS A 338 9.73 5.67 -5.97
C HIS A 338 9.37 4.90 -4.68
N GLY A 339 10.34 4.46 -3.90
CA GLY A 339 10.14 3.75 -2.63
C GLY A 339 9.82 4.64 -1.43
N THR A 340 9.86 5.96 -1.58
CA THR A 340 9.66 6.91 -0.47
C THR A 340 8.30 6.77 0.19
N THR A 341 7.25 6.49 -0.57
CA THR A 341 5.88 6.31 -0.05
C THR A 341 5.68 5.05 0.78
N GLY A 342 6.64 4.13 0.79
CA GLY A 342 6.72 3.05 1.78
C GLY A 342 7.16 3.51 3.18
N LEU A 343 7.60 4.77 3.33
CA LEU A 343 8.05 5.37 4.58
C LEU A 343 6.99 6.35 5.10
N ALA A 344 6.01 5.85 5.85
CA ALA A 344 4.84 6.62 6.27
C ALA A 344 5.16 7.82 7.17
N LYS A 345 6.35 7.85 7.77
CA LYS A 345 6.83 9.00 8.54
C LYS A 345 6.73 10.34 7.80
N PHE A 346 6.84 10.33 6.46
CA PHE A 346 6.81 11.54 5.64
C PHE A 346 5.40 12.10 5.42
N TYR A 347 4.34 11.31 5.66
CA TYR A 347 2.98 11.75 5.34
C TYR A 347 1.93 11.37 6.38
N LYS A 348 2.28 10.62 7.45
CA LYS A 348 1.31 10.19 8.46
C LYS A 348 0.51 11.33 9.09
N GLN A 349 1.14 12.51 9.27
CA GLN A 349 0.43 13.69 9.79
C GLN A 349 -0.62 14.18 8.80
N ALA A 350 -0.26 14.39 7.54
CA ALA A 350 -1.20 14.84 6.50
C ALA A 350 -2.35 13.84 6.27
N LEU A 351 -2.07 12.52 6.36
CA LEU A 351 -3.09 11.49 6.34
C LEU A 351 -4.04 11.60 7.53
N GLY A 352 -3.51 11.81 8.74
CA GLY A 352 -4.31 11.99 9.95
C GLY A 352 -5.24 13.21 9.86
N GLU A 353 -4.72 14.36 9.43
CA GLU A 353 -5.48 15.59 9.22
C GLU A 353 -6.59 15.39 8.17
N LEU A 354 -6.27 14.72 7.06
CA LEU A 354 -7.25 14.40 6.03
C LEU A 354 -8.39 13.51 6.57
N LEU A 355 -8.06 12.46 7.31
CA LEU A 355 -9.06 11.56 7.91
C LEU A 355 -9.96 12.26 8.95
N GLN A 356 -9.44 13.28 9.66
CA GLN A 356 -10.22 14.06 10.61
C GLN A 356 -11.17 15.04 9.92
N THR A 357 -10.77 15.62 8.78
CA THR A 357 -11.48 16.71 8.11
C THR A 357 -12.34 16.28 6.93
N ALA A 358 -12.04 15.12 6.33
CA ALA A 358 -12.77 14.61 5.18
C ALA A 358 -14.23 14.25 5.55
N PRO A 359 -15.21 14.73 4.75
CA PRO A 359 -16.62 14.45 4.99
C PRO A 359 -16.91 12.94 4.84
N ARG A 360 -17.99 12.49 5.50
CA ARG A 360 -18.57 11.17 5.25
C ARG A 360 -19.50 11.25 4.06
N LEU A 361 -19.31 10.36 3.10
CA LEU A 361 -20.23 10.22 1.98
C LEU A 361 -21.39 9.28 2.34
N PRO A 362 -22.61 9.52 1.83
CA PRO A 362 -23.67 8.54 1.96
C PRO A 362 -23.28 7.24 1.27
N ALA A 363 -23.55 6.10 1.90
CA ALA A 363 -23.33 4.80 1.28
C ALA A 363 -24.05 4.73 -0.08
N VAL A 364 -23.34 4.30 -1.11
CA VAL A 364 -23.93 4.12 -2.43
C VAL A 364 -24.74 2.82 -2.36
N ASN A 365 -26.04 2.89 -2.62
CA ASN A 365 -26.84 1.68 -2.82
C ASN A 365 -26.31 0.97 -4.08
N PRO A 366 -26.05 -0.34 -4.00
CA PRO A 366 -25.54 -1.14 -5.12
C PRO A 366 -26.52 -1.16 -6.31
#